data_433286feb95acb15dd440e4860d850fd
#
_entry.id   433286feb95acb15dd440e4860d850fd
#
_cell.length_a   1.000
_cell.length_b   1.000
_cell.length_c   1.000
_cell.angle_alpha   90.00
_cell.angle_beta   90.00
_cell.angle_gamma   90.00
#
_symmetry.space_group_name_H-M   'P 1'
#
loop_
_entity.id
_entity.type
_entity.pdbx_description
1 polymer ?
#
loop_
_entity_poly.entity_id
_entity_poly.type
_entity_poly.pdbx_seq_one_letter_code
_entity_poly.pdbx_strand_id
1 'polypeptide(L)' 'MQLTSFLQEGRLTVALTGEIDHHCAKTYISAITAKIEAYMPSICVLDFRDVTFVDSSGVAVVINALRAMTQIEGR' A
#
# COMPACT_ATOMS: atom_id res chain seq x y z
N MET A 1 -13.14 -3.04 5.31
CA MET A 1 -11.73 -2.68 5.04
C MET A 1 -10.86 -3.91 5.20
N GLN A 2 -10.20 -4.30 4.16
CA GLN A 2 -9.29 -5.44 4.23
C GLN A 2 -8.05 -5.17 3.40
N LEU A 3 -6.94 -5.70 3.88
CA LEU A 3 -5.66 -5.61 3.21
C LEU A 3 -4.99 -6.98 3.29
N THR A 4 -4.61 -7.52 2.14
CA THR A 4 -3.84 -8.74 2.08
C THR A 4 -2.56 -8.44 1.30
N SER A 5 -1.50 -9.19 1.60
CA SER A 5 -0.24 -8.95 0.93
C SER A 5 0.53 -10.24 0.80
N PHE A 6 1.38 -10.29 -0.21
CA PHE A 6 2.35 -11.38 -0.32
C PHE A 6 3.62 -10.87 -0.97
N LEU A 7 4.71 -11.51 -0.62
CA LEU A 7 6.04 -11.18 -1.14
C LEU A 7 6.54 -12.34 -1.97
N GLN A 8 6.99 -12.05 -3.19
CA GLN A 8 7.53 -13.07 -4.08
C GLN A 8 8.67 -12.48 -4.89
N GLU A 9 9.85 -13.05 -4.75
CA GLU A 9 11.02 -12.68 -5.54
C GLU A 9 11.30 -11.17 -5.49
N GLY A 10 11.21 -10.60 -4.30
CA GLY A 10 11.47 -9.17 -4.12
C GLY A 10 10.34 -8.26 -4.49
N ARG A 11 9.19 -8.81 -4.92
CA ARG A 11 8.01 -8.01 -5.26
C ARG A 11 6.95 -8.18 -4.19
N LEU A 12 6.60 -7.07 -3.55
CA LEU A 12 5.52 -7.03 -2.56
C LEU A 12 4.24 -6.61 -3.26
N THR A 13 3.23 -7.47 -3.22
CA THR A 13 1.91 -7.13 -3.74
C THR A 13 0.96 -6.91 -2.58
N VAL A 14 0.30 -5.76 -2.55
CA VAL A 14 -0.66 -5.41 -1.52
C VAL A 14 -2.01 -5.23 -2.20
N ALA A 15 -2.95 -6.10 -1.85
CA ALA A 15 -4.30 -6.02 -2.39
C ALA A 15 -5.22 -5.38 -1.36
N LEU A 16 -5.95 -4.37 -1.78
CA LEU A 16 -6.87 -3.62 -0.95
C LEU A 16 -8.30 -3.94 -1.38
N THR A 17 -9.22 -4.02 -0.42
CA THR A 17 -10.62 -4.28 -0.72
C THR A 17 -11.50 -3.32 0.06
N GLY A 18 -12.70 -3.08 -0.48
CA GLY A 18 -13.69 -2.25 0.18
C GLY A 18 -13.53 -0.78 -0.15
N GLU A 19 -13.82 0.06 0.85
CA GLU A 19 -13.79 1.50 0.68
C GLU A 19 -12.52 2.10 1.28
N ILE A 20 -11.94 3.05 0.57
CA ILE A 20 -10.78 3.79 1.07
C ILE A 20 -11.19 5.24 1.23
N ASP A 21 -11.56 5.61 2.45
CA ASP A 21 -11.89 6.99 2.81
C ASP A 21 -10.89 7.49 3.85
N HIS A 22 -11.07 8.72 4.30
CA HIS A 22 -10.09 9.30 5.23
C HIS A 22 -10.11 8.63 6.61
N HIS A 23 -11.17 7.89 6.94
CA HIS A 23 -11.21 7.16 8.21
C HIS A 23 -10.29 5.95 8.20
N CYS A 24 -10.17 5.27 7.08
CA CYS A 24 -9.36 4.06 6.99
C CYS A 24 -8.03 4.27 6.27
N ALA A 25 -7.87 5.37 5.53
CA ALA A 25 -6.64 5.62 4.78
C ALA A 25 -5.40 5.58 5.67
N LYS A 26 -5.50 6.17 6.87
CA LYS A 26 -4.39 6.20 7.81
C LYS A 26 -3.95 4.80 8.21
N THR A 27 -4.91 3.91 8.44
CA THR A 27 -4.62 2.52 8.77
C THR A 27 -3.93 1.82 7.61
N TYR A 28 -4.41 2.04 6.39
CA TYR A 28 -3.77 1.46 5.21
C TYR A 28 -2.35 1.99 5.03
N ILE A 29 -2.15 3.30 5.22
CA ILE A 29 -0.82 3.91 5.10
C ILE A 29 0.13 3.27 6.09
N SER A 30 -0.27 3.14 7.35
CA SER A 30 0.57 2.54 8.39
C SER A 30 0.90 1.09 8.07
N ALA A 31 -0.09 0.32 7.62
CA ALA A 31 0.11 -1.09 7.34
C ALA A 31 1.05 -1.28 6.14
N ILE A 32 0.84 -0.52 5.08
CA ILE A 32 1.65 -0.63 3.87
C ILE A 32 3.09 -0.19 4.15
N THR A 33 3.25 0.93 4.86
CA THR A 33 4.57 1.44 5.20
C THR A 33 5.34 0.43 6.04
N ALA A 34 4.68 -0.18 7.03
CA ALA A 34 5.31 -1.18 7.89
C ALA A 34 5.79 -2.38 7.07
N LYS A 35 5.00 -2.83 6.10
CA LYS A 35 5.39 -3.97 5.26
C LYS A 35 6.56 -3.61 4.35
N ILE A 36 6.56 -2.42 3.79
CA ILE A 36 7.66 -1.96 2.93
C ILE A 36 8.95 -1.90 3.74
N GLU A 37 8.88 -1.35 4.94
CA GLU A 37 10.07 -1.23 5.79
C GLU A 37 10.56 -2.60 6.27
N ALA A 38 9.64 -3.52 6.54
CA ALA A 38 10.00 -4.85 7.02
C ALA A 38 10.61 -5.71 5.92
N TYR A 39 10.04 -5.70 4.73
CA TYR A 39 10.45 -6.59 3.65
C TYR A 39 11.44 -5.95 2.69
N MET A 40 11.51 -4.63 2.63
CA MET A 40 12.40 -3.89 1.74
C MET A 40 12.35 -4.43 0.30
N PRO A 41 11.15 -4.49 -0.29
CA PRO A 41 11.00 -5.05 -1.63
C PRO A 41 11.62 -4.13 -2.68
N SER A 42 12.03 -4.71 -3.80
CA SER A 42 12.50 -3.91 -4.92
C SER A 42 11.34 -3.33 -5.73
N ILE A 43 10.17 -3.98 -5.68
CA ILE A 43 8.96 -3.53 -6.36
C ILE A 43 7.79 -3.66 -5.40
N CYS A 44 6.93 -2.65 -5.36
CA CYS A 44 5.70 -2.70 -4.60
C CYS A 44 4.52 -2.48 -5.55
N VAL A 45 3.60 -3.43 -5.55
CA VAL A 45 2.39 -3.37 -6.37
C VAL A 45 1.20 -3.13 -5.46
N LEU A 46 0.43 -2.08 -5.73
CA LEU A 46 -0.82 -1.82 -5.02
C LEU A 46 -1.97 -2.23 -5.94
N ASP A 47 -2.73 -3.22 -5.51
CA ASP A 47 -3.84 -3.76 -6.29
C ASP A 47 -5.16 -3.18 -5.76
N PHE A 48 -5.79 -2.36 -6.56
CA PHE A 48 -7.05 -1.69 -6.22
C PHE A 48 -8.25 -2.35 -6.91
N ARG A 49 -8.06 -3.55 -7.45
CA ARG A 49 -9.08 -4.21 -8.26
C ARG A 49 -10.40 -4.37 -7.52
N ASP A 50 -10.32 -4.70 -6.23
CA ASP A 50 -11.50 -4.97 -5.40
C ASP A 50 -11.91 -3.78 -4.54
N VAL A 51 -11.35 -2.61 -4.82
CA VAL A 51 -11.74 -1.38 -4.13
C VAL A 51 -13.02 -0.86 -4.77
N THR A 52 -14.05 -0.66 -3.94
CA THR A 52 -15.36 -0.23 -4.41
C THR A 52 -15.54 1.28 -4.38
N PHE A 53 -14.76 1.95 -3.55
CA PHE A 53 -14.84 3.41 -3.42
C PHE A 53 -13.50 3.94 -2.94
N VAL A 54 -13.04 5.02 -3.54
CA VAL A 54 -11.84 5.71 -3.08
C VAL A 54 -12.06 7.21 -3.24
N ASP A 55 -11.80 7.97 -2.17
CA ASP A 55 -11.82 9.43 -2.23
C ASP A 55 -10.39 9.94 -2.36
N SER A 56 -10.20 11.25 -2.16
CA SER A 56 -8.87 11.85 -2.29
C SER A 56 -7.86 11.29 -1.30
N SER A 57 -8.33 10.67 -0.21
CA SER A 57 -7.42 10.03 0.75
C SER A 57 -6.73 8.82 0.15
N GLY A 58 -7.30 8.19 -0.88
CA GLY A 58 -6.66 7.11 -1.58
C GLY A 58 -5.38 7.55 -2.27
N VAL A 59 -5.34 8.80 -2.72
CA VAL A 59 -4.12 9.36 -3.31
C VAL A 59 -3.02 9.42 -2.26
N ALA A 60 -3.36 9.76 -1.01
CA ALA A 60 -2.38 9.80 0.07
C ALA A 60 -1.81 8.41 0.34
N VAL A 61 -2.61 7.35 0.22
CA VAL A 61 -2.13 5.98 0.38
C VAL A 61 -1.03 5.69 -0.65
N VAL A 62 -1.27 6.04 -1.91
CA VAL A 62 -0.31 5.81 -2.99
C VAL A 62 0.96 6.64 -2.78
N ILE A 63 0.80 7.91 -2.43
CA ILE A 63 1.95 8.81 -2.23
C ILE A 63 2.81 8.32 -1.07
N ASN A 64 2.20 7.88 0.03
CA ASN A 64 2.97 7.40 1.18
C ASN A 64 3.68 6.09 0.87
N ALA A 65 3.08 5.22 0.08
CA ALA A 65 3.75 4.00 -0.37
C ALA A 65 4.98 4.35 -1.22
N LEU A 66 4.83 5.31 -2.12
CA LEU A 66 5.93 5.76 -2.96
C LEU A 66 7.07 6.32 -2.12
N ARG A 67 6.74 7.14 -1.11
CA ARG A 67 7.75 7.69 -0.21
C ARG A 67 8.49 6.60 0.54
N ALA A 68 7.77 5.60 1.04
CA ALA A 68 8.41 4.50 1.76
C ALA A 68 9.35 3.73 0.84
N MET A 69 8.94 3.49 -0.40
CA MET A 69 9.79 2.81 -1.37
C MET A 69 11.04 3.63 -1.68
N THR A 70 10.89 4.94 -1.81
CA THR A 70 12.02 5.83 -2.07
C THR A 70 13.02 5.79 -0.92
N GLN A 71 12.52 5.75 0.32
CA GLN A 71 13.39 5.74 1.50
C GLN A 71 14.24 4.48 1.58
N ILE A 72 13.72 3.35 1.10
CA ILE A 72 14.50 2.10 1.08
C ILE A 72 15.21 1.91 -0.25
N GLU A 73 15.24 2.94 -1.08
CA GLU A 73 15.86 2.92 -2.41
C GLU A 73 15.23 1.89 -3.34
N GLY A 74 13.95 1.57 -3.12
CA GLY A 74 13.18 0.74 -4.03
C GLY A 74 12.79 1.50 -5.27
N ARG A 75 12.39 0.77 -6.29
CA ARG A 75 12.00 1.37 -7.58
C ARG A 75 10.54 1.16 -7.90
#